data_cff7283f7078092090dfc869cd4d3aba
#
_entry.id   cff7283f7078092090dfc869cd4d3aba
#
_cell.length_a   1.000
_cell.length_b   1.000
_cell.length_c   1.000
_cell.angle_alpha   90.00
_cell.angle_beta   90.00
_cell.angle_gamma   90.00
#
_symmetry.space_group_name_H-M   'P 1'
#
loop_
_entity.id
_entity.type
_entity.pdbx_description
1 polymer ?
#
loop_
_entity_poly.entity_id
_entity_poly.type
_entity_poly.pdbx_seq_one_letter_code
_entity_poly.pdbx_strand_id
1 'polypeptide(L)' 'MPPLLVKRVYRLVDGQGNPHPVLDDHYETHEAAWAEAVCWWHLQNPSSQDAIGIGVEVSTANGGWRTIRLPCS' A
#
# COMPACT_ATOMS: atom_id res chain seq x y z
N MET A 1 -15.39 12.13 26.34
CA MET A 1 -14.70 12.58 25.13
C MET A 1 -14.58 11.43 24.15
N PRO A 2 -15.01 11.65 22.97
CA PRO A 2 -14.93 10.56 22.02
C PRO A 2 -13.46 10.27 21.74
N PRO A 3 -13.13 9.01 21.58
CA PRO A 3 -11.80 8.68 21.12
C PRO A 3 -11.60 9.38 19.80
N LEU A 4 -10.44 9.94 19.64
CA LEU A 4 -10.08 10.46 18.36
C LEU A 4 -9.98 9.28 17.44
N LEU A 5 -11.00 9.10 16.64
CA LEU A 5 -10.93 8.13 15.58
C LEU A 5 -9.96 8.70 14.56
N VAL A 6 -8.70 8.40 14.77
CA VAL A 6 -7.72 8.70 13.74
C VAL A 6 -8.02 7.75 12.60
N LYS A 7 -8.66 8.28 11.59
CA LYS A 7 -8.95 7.50 10.41
C LYS A 7 -7.63 7.21 9.73
N ARG A 8 -7.24 5.96 9.75
CA ARG A 8 -6.01 5.55 9.10
C ARG A 8 -6.25 5.36 7.62
N VAL A 9 -5.28 5.79 6.83
CA VAL A 9 -5.33 5.67 5.38
C VAL A 9 -4.13 4.83 4.96
N TYR A 10 -4.34 3.96 4.01
CA TYR A 10 -3.28 3.10 3.49
C TYR A 10 -2.94 3.54 2.08
N ARG A 11 -1.66 3.47 1.74
CA ARG A 11 -1.22 3.77 0.38
C ARG A 11 -0.26 2.71 -0.11
N LEU A 12 -0.13 2.62 -1.42
CA LEU A 12 0.79 1.69 -2.06
C LEU A 12 2.04 2.44 -2.49
N VAL A 13 3.18 1.78 -2.35
CA VAL A 13 4.47 2.36 -2.70
C VAL A 13 5.21 1.42 -3.65
N ASP A 14 6.13 1.99 -4.42
CA ASP A 14 6.94 1.22 -5.35
C ASP A 14 8.12 0.57 -4.62
N GLY A 15 9.00 -0.07 -5.38
CA GLY A 15 10.16 -0.78 -4.82
C GLY A 15 11.15 0.12 -4.12
N GLN A 16 11.05 1.43 -4.31
CA GLN A 16 11.95 2.41 -3.68
C GLN A 16 11.29 3.13 -2.52
N GLY A 17 10.05 2.77 -2.19
CA GLY A 17 9.34 3.40 -1.08
C GLY A 17 8.64 4.69 -1.45
N ASN A 18 8.62 5.06 -2.71
CA ASN A 18 7.90 6.24 -3.16
C ASN A 18 6.45 5.90 -3.48
N PRO A 19 5.53 6.88 -3.41
CA PRO A 19 4.15 6.60 -3.79
C PRO A 19 4.08 5.95 -5.17
N HIS A 20 3.24 4.92 -5.28
CA HIS A 20 3.16 4.17 -6.52
C HIS A 20 2.62 5.07 -7.64
N PRO A 21 3.27 5.08 -8.82
CA PRO A 21 2.88 6.02 -9.88
C PRO A 21 1.52 5.73 -10.51
N VAL A 22 1.03 4.50 -10.40
CA VAL A 22 -0.24 4.11 -11.00
C VAL A 22 -1.28 3.90 -9.90
N LEU A 23 -0.93 3.18 -8.85
CA LEU A 23 -1.83 2.86 -7.75
C LEU A 23 -1.70 3.94 -6.67
N ASP A 24 -2.08 5.14 -6.99
CA ASP A 24 -1.87 6.30 -6.13
C ASP A 24 -3.08 6.66 -5.29
N ASP A 25 -4.08 5.79 -5.24
CA ASP A 25 -5.24 6.00 -4.40
C ASP A 25 -4.93 5.75 -2.93
N HIS A 26 -5.78 6.28 -2.07
CA HIS A 26 -5.75 5.96 -0.65
C HIS A 26 -6.83 4.93 -0.35
N TYR A 27 -6.52 4.00 0.53
CA TYR A 27 -7.39 2.88 0.85
C TYR A 27 -7.75 2.93 2.34
N GLU A 28 -8.91 2.43 2.67
CA GLU A 28 -9.39 2.48 4.06
C GLU A 28 -8.87 1.31 4.90
N THR A 29 -8.48 0.22 4.25
CA THR A 29 -7.96 -0.95 4.96
C THR A 29 -6.73 -1.49 4.26
N HIS A 30 -5.92 -2.21 5.03
CA HIS A 30 -4.76 -2.90 4.46
C HIS A 30 -5.20 -3.92 3.41
N GLU A 31 -6.26 -4.64 3.68
CA GLU A 31 -6.76 -5.66 2.77
C GLU A 31 -7.18 -5.07 1.42
N ALA A 32 -7.86 -3.93 1.46
CA ALA A 32 -8.26 -3.26 0.23
C ALA A 32 -7.05 -2.82 -0.59
N ALA A 33 -6.07 -2.23 0.09
CA ALA A 33 -4.85 -1.78 -0.57
C ALA A 33 -4.11 -2.97 -1.19
N TRP A 34 -3.95 -4.03 -0.42
CA TRP A 34 -3.19 -5.19 -0.89
C TRP A 34 -3.91 -5.92 -2.02
N ALA A 35 -5.23 -6.04 -1.95
CA ALA A 35 -6.00 -6.67 -3.01
C ALA A 35 -5.81 -5.95 -4.34
N GLU A 36 -5.80 -4.62 -4.30
CA GLU A 36 -5.58 -3.82 -5.49
C GLU A 36 -4.16 -4.02 -6.03
N ALA A 37 -3.17 -4.04 -5.13
CA ALA A 37 -1.79 -4.24 -5.51
C ALA A 37 -1.59 -5.59 -6.17
N VAL A 38 -2.13 -6.64 -5.59
CA VAL A 38 -2.01 -8.01 -6.12
C VAL A 38 -2.66 -8.10 -7.49
N CYS A 39 -3.86 -7.55 -7.61
CA CYS A 39 -4.59 -7.58 -8.87
C CYS A 39 -3.81 -6.88 -9.98
N TRP A 40 -3.35 -5.66 -9.69
CA TRP A 40 -2.59 -4.88 -10.67
C TRP A 40 -1.29 -5.58 -11.05
N TRP A 41 -0.57 -6.11 -10.05
CA TRP A 41 0.70 -6.78 -10.30
C TRP A 41 0.55 -7.98 -11.22
N HIS A 42 -0.48 -8.79 -11.00
CA HIS A 42 -0.72 -9.95 -11.84
C HIS A 42 -1.16 -9.58 -13.25
N LEU A 43 -1.87 -8.47 -13.39
CA LEU A 43 -2.22 -7.99 -14.73
C LEU A 43 -1.00 -7.53 -15.50
N GLN A 44 -0.01 -6.96 -14.82
CA GLN A 44 1.22 -6.52 -15.47
C GLN A 44 2.22 -7.65 -15.68
N ASN A 45 2.13 -8.70 -14.87
CA ASN A 45 3.10 -9.80 -14.88
C ASN A 45 2.37 -11.15 -14.86
N PRO A 46 1.56 -11.46 -15.88
CA PRO A 46 0.68 -12.63 -15.81
C PRO A 46 1.41 -13.97 -15.73
N SER A 47 2.65 -14.02 -16.21
CA SER A 47 3.43 -15.26 -16.18
C SER A 47 4.41 -15.31 -15.02
N SER A 48 4.48 -14.25 -14.21
CA SER A 48 5.47 -14.14 -13.17
C SER A 48 4.96 -14.78 -11.89
N GLN A 49 5.83 -15.53 -11.24
CA GLN A 49 5.57 -16.05 -9.89
C GLN A 49 6.45 -15.33 -8.88
N ASP A 50 7.07 -14.25 -9.29
CA ASP A 50 7.96 -13.49 -8.43
C ASP A 50 7.17 -12.75 -7.36
N ALA A 51 7.87 -12.39 -6.30
CA ALA A 51 7.27 -11.62 -5.23
C ALA A 51 6.82 -10.26 -5.73
N ILE A 52 5.77 -9.74 -5.11
CA ILE A 52 5.17 -8.49 -5.54
C ILE A 52 6.03 -7.32 -5.08
N GLY A 53 6.46 -6.50 -6.05
CA GLY A 53 7.33 -5.35 -5.78
C GLY A 53 6.58 -4.10 -5.36
N ILE A 54 5.52 -4.27 -4.58
CA ILE A 54 4.69 -3.18 -4.10
C ILE A 54 4.61 -3.27 -2.59
N GLY A 55 4.88 -2.15 -1.91
CA GLY A 55 4.76 -2.09 -0.46
C GLY A 55 3.50 -1.36 -0.05
N VAL A 56 3.17 -1.45 1.25
CA VAL A 56 2.01 -0.78 1.83
C VAL A 56 2.47 0.06 3.00
N GLU A 57 1.98 1.29 3.05
CA GLU A 57 2.22 2.20 4.16
C GLU A 57 0.90 2.68 4.73
N VAL A 58 0.91 2.96 6.02
CA VAL A 58 -0.27 3.48 6.71
C VAL A 58 0.04 4.85 7.28
N SER A 59 -0.95 5.73 7.24
CA SER A 59 -0.80 7.07 7.80
C SER A 59 -0.65 7.00 9.32
N THR A 60 0.13 7.93 9.87
CA THR A 60 0.32 8.03 11.31
C THR A 60 -0.37 9.27 11.84
N ALA A 61 -0.54 9.32 13.18
CA ALA A 61 -1.26 10.41 13.81
C ALA A 61 -0.55 11.75 13.64
N ASN A 62 0.76 11.74 13.43
CA ASN A 62 1.53 12.99 13.28
C ASN A 62 1.78 13.34 11.81
N GLY A 63 1.00 12.77 10.90
CA GLY A 63 1.05 13.16 9.50
C GLY A 63 2.08 12.44 8.66
N GLY A 64 2.77 11.46 9.24
CA GLY A 64 3.75 10.66 8.50
C GLY A 64 3.16 9.37 7.97
N TRP A 65 4.05 8.52 7.50
CA TRP A 65 3.70 7.20 6.97
C TRP A 65 4.55 6.14 7.63
N ARG A 66 3.93 5.01 7.89
CA ARG A 66 4.60 3.87 8.50
C ARG A 66 4.50 2.67 7.57
N THR A 67 5.62 2.03 7.30
CA THR A 67 5.65 0.85 6.43
C THR A 67 5.08 -0.34 7.20
N ILE A 68 4.10 -1.00 6.60
CA ILE A 68 3.54 -2.22 7.17
C ILE A 68 3.80 -3.44 6.29
N ARG A 69 4.18 -3.21 5.04
CA ARG A 69 4.58 -4.29 4.14
C ARG A 69 5.65 -3.74 3.20
N LEU A 70 6.82 -4.35 3.25
CA LEU A 70 7.92 -3.96 2.37
C LEU A 70 7.69 -4.50 0.96
N PRO A 71 8.06 -3.73 -0.07
CA PRO A 71 8.06 -4.29 -1.42
C PRO A 71 9.11 -5.38 -1.51
N CYS A 72 8.75 -6.47 -2.15
CA CYS A 72 9.69 -7.56 -2.40
C CYS A 72 10.44 -7.27 -3.68
N SER A 73 11.73 -7.36 -3.61
CA SER A 73 12.57 -7.16 -4.79
C SER A 73 13.02 -8.47 -5.37
#